data_0e6166e4d88aeceb947e2fde2ed67184
#
_entry.id   0e6166e4d88aeceb947e2fde2ed67184
#
_cell.length_a   1.000
_cell.length_b   1.000
_cell.length_c   1.000
_cell.angle_alpha   90.00
_cell.angle_beta   90.00
_cell.angle_gamma   90.00
#
_symmetry.space_group_name_H-M   'P 1'
#
loop_
_entity.id
_entity.type
_entity.pdbx_description
1 polymer ?
#
loop_
_entity_poly.entity_id
_entity_poly.type
_entity_poly.pdbx_seq_one_letter_code
_entity_poly.pdbx_strand_id
1 'polypeptide(L)'
;MSNTLPRPAAPAPDETRSVLAIPAFRRLWQAMAFGSLGDWLGLLATTALAQQLSGGNYATANFAIAGVFIARLLPAVFLGPIAGVIADRLDRRMLMVVADVIRFALYISIPIVNNYFWLYTATILVECVSLFWSPAKDASVPNLVPKEKLESANQVSLFAAYGTAPIAAGLFAILALLSSAIAAAFPSFKGTSIDIALYINALSFAFSAWTIFNLREIPKRHQSGKQADSSVGKSLIEGYKVVSSSKIIRGLIVGMIGAFIAAGAVIGLARTFVGDLGGGDAGYGVLFGSVFTGLAIGIAFGPKIFAQFSRRRLFGASLTVAGSFLVLLAAIPNFTLAVFIVIILGAFSGICWVTGFT
;
A
#
# COMPACT_ATOMS: atom_id res chain seq x y z
N MET A 1 -42.59 -35.73 -12.96
CA MET A 1 -42.49 -34.27 -12.75
C MET A 1 -41.02 -33.89 -12.72
N SER A 2 -40.51 -33.39 -13.83
CA SER A 2 -39.10 -33.01 -14.01
C SER A 2 -38.88 -31.63 -13.36
N ASN A 3 -38.16 -31.58 -12.27
CA ASN A 3 -37.82 -30.37 -11.52
C ASN A 3 -36.57 -29.75 -12.16
N THR A 4 -36.75 -29.08 -13.31
CA THR A 4 -35.72 -28.30 -13.96
C THR A 4 -35.59 -26.98 -13.19
N LEU A 5 -34.57 -26.85 -12.32
CA LEU A 5 -34.17 -25.59 -11.76
C LEU A 5 -33.95 -24.57 -12.88
N PRO A 6 -34.47 -23.35 -12.81
CA PRO A 6 -34.24 -22.33 -13.80
C PRO A 6 -32.73 -22.09 -13.96
N ARG A 7 -32.24 -22.16 -15.20
CA ARG A 7 -30.87 -21.73 -15.52
C ARG A 7 -30.67 -20.29 -15.01
N PRO A 8 -29.57 -20.02 -14.33
CA PRO A 8 -29.25 -18.63 -13.98
C PRO A 8 -29.26 -17.78 -15.25
N ALA A 9 -29.95 -16.66 -15.22
CA ALA A 9 -30.01 -15.73 -16.32
C ALA A 9 -28.60 -15.34 -16.76
N ALA A 10 -28.35 -15.26 -18.06
CA ALA A 10 -27.07 -14.76 -18.56
C ALA A 10 -26.82 -13.36 -17.97
N PRO A 11 -25.59 -13.07 -17.48
CA PRO A 11 -25.29 -11.78 -16.90
C PRO A 11 -25.60 -10.67 -17.89
N ALA A 12 -26.23 -9.60 -17.41
CA ALA A 12 -26.56 -8.45 -18.25
C ALA A 12 -25.29 -7.90 -18.92
N PRO A 13 -25.36 -7.35 -20.14
CA PRO A 13 -24.19 -6.89 -20.91
C PRO A 13 -23.27 -5.91 -20.13
N ASP A 14 -23.78 -5.23 -19.10
CA ASP A 14 -23.03 -4.32 -18.23
C ASP A 14 -22.23 -5.05 -17.13
N GLU A 15 -22.56 -6.28 -16.76
CA GLU A 15 -21.84 -7.05 -15.75
C GLU A 15 -20.49 -7.57 -16.24
N THR A 16 -20.33 -7.74 -17.56
CA THR A 16 -19.10 -8.25 -18.18
C THR A 16 -18.03 -7.18 -18.41
N ARG A 17 -18.38 -5.89 -18.32
CA ARG A 17 -17.42 -4.80 -18.50
C ARG A 17 -16.53 -4.65 -17.27
N SER A 18 -15.23 -4.45 -17.51
CA SER A 18 -14.25 -4.15 -16.47
C SER A 18 -14.70 -2.93 -15.64
N VAL A 19 -14.48 -2.96 -14.34
CA VAL A 19 -14.76 -1.82 -13.43
C VAL A 19 -13.99 -0.56 -13.86
N LEU A 20 -12.83 -0.71 -14.50
CA LEU A 20 -12.05 0.40 -15.08
C LEU A 20 -12.69 1.03 -16.33
N ALA A 21 -13.75 0.42 -16.88
CA ALA A 21 -14.54 1.06 -17.93
C ALA A 21 -15.42 2.21 -17.39
N ILE A 22 -15.63 2.29 -16.07
CA ILE A 22 -16.37 3.39 -15.43
C ILE A 22 -15.45 4.61 -15.34
N PRO A 23 -15.72 5.72 -16.06
CA PRO A 23 -14.78 6.83 -16.18
C PRO A 23 -14.43 7.50 -14.83
N ALA A 24 -15.42 7.66 -13.95
CA ALA A 24 -15.21 8.26 -12.63
C ALA A 24 -14.32 7.37 -11.74
N PHE A 25 -14.58 6.07 -11.69
CA PHE A 25 -13.74 5.13 -10.95
C PHE A 25 -12.34 5.03 -11.55
N ARG A 26 -12.21 5.01 -12.88
CA ARG A 26 -10.89 4.98 -13.56
C ARG A 26 -10.02 6.19 -13.18
N ARG A 27 -10.60 7.40 -13.10
CA ARG A 27 -9.87 8.59 -12.66
C ARG A 27 -9.40 8.46 -11.21
N LEU A 28 -10.28 8.00 -10.29
CA LEU A 28 -9.88 7.74 -8.91
C LEU A 28 -8.78 6.67 -8.85
N TRP A 29 -8.92 5.59 -9.62
CA TRP A 29 -7.92 4.53 -9.69
C TRP A 29 -6.57 5.03 -10.22
N GLN A 30 -6.55 5.90 -11.22
CA GLN A 30 -5.33 6.53 -11.73
C GLN A 30 -4.65 7.36 -10.63
N ALA A 31 -5.41 8.21 -9.91
CA ALA A 31 -4.88 8.95 -8.78
C ALA A 31 -4.26 8.03 -7.72
N MET A 32 -4.94 6.92 -7.37
CA MET A 32 -4.43 5.91 -6.45
C MET A 32 -3.16 5.24 -6.97
N ALA A 33 -3.14 4.81 -8.24
CA ALA A 33 -2.01 4.08 -8.81
C ALA A 33 -0.75 4.96 -8.87
N PHE A 34 -0.88 6.21 -9.32
CA PHE A 34 0.24 7.16 -9.33
C PHE A 34 0.67 7.57 -7.92
N GLY A 35 -0.28 7.81 -7.00
CA GLY A 35 0.01 8.07 -5.60
C GLY A 35 0.76 6.92 -4.94
N SER A 36 0.29 5.67 -5.14
CA SER A 36 0.95 4.48 -4.57
C SER A 36 2.32 4.22 -5.20
N LEU A 37 2.48 4.43 -6.51
CA LEU A 37 3.79 4.37 -7.16
C LEU A 37 4.76 5.37 -6.52
N GLY A 38 4.28 6.61 -6.29
CA GLY A 38 5.03 7.64 -5.59
C GLY A 38 5.38 7.23 -4.15
N ASP A 39 4.41 6.70 -3.38
CA ASP A 39 4.63 6.25 -1.99
C ASP A 39 5.73 5.18 -1.89
N TRP A 40 5.75 4.18 -2.80
CA TRP A 40 6.81 3.17 -2.86
C TRP A 40 8.15 3.78 -3.25
N LEU A 41 8.16 4.67 -4.26
CA LEU A 41 9.36 5.40 -4.67
C LEU A 41 9.89 6.28 -3.52
N GLY A 42 8.99 6.97 -2.83
CA GLY A 42 9.28 7.78 -1.65
C GLY A 42 9.84 6.96 -0.48
N LEU A 43 9.34 5.74 -0.26
CA LEU A 43 9.90 4.82 0.74
C LEU A 43 11.37 4.48 0.41
N LEU A 44 11.64 4.09 -0.83
CA LEU A 44 12.99 3.77 -1.28
C LEU A 44 13.92 4.99 -1.17
N ALA A 45 13.45 6.15 -1.61
CA ALA A 45 14.22 7.39 -1.57
C ALA A 45 14.48 7.89 -0.15
N THR A 46 13.49 7.87 0.76
CA THR A 46 13.67 8.32 2.15
C THR A 46 14.57 7.39 2.95
N THR A 47 14.51 6.07 2.72
CA THR A 47 15.43 5.11 3.34
C THR A 47 16.84 5.25 2.79
N ALA A 48 17.01 5.49 1.49
CA ALA A 48 18.31 5.75 0.88
C ALA A 48 18.90 7.09 1.37
N LEU A 49 18.07 8.14 1.54
CA LEU A 49 18.52 9.41 2.11
C LEU A 49 18.97 9.24 3.57
N ALA A 50 18.22 8.49 4.37
CA ALA A 50 18.61 8.20 5.76
C ALA A 50 19.96 7.48 5.82
N GLN A 51 20.20 6.53 4.90
CA GLN A 51 21.48 5.86 4.78
C GLN A 51 22.60 6.82 4.35
N GLN A 52 22.35 7.68 3.37
CA GLN A 52 23.32 8.66 2.88
C GLN A 52 23.74 9.63 3.99
N LEU A 53 22.78 10.14 4.77
CA LEU A 53 23.03 11.07 5.89
C LEU A 53 23.84 10.40 7.03
N SER A 54 23.89 9.07 7.12
CA SER A 54 24.65 8.33 8.15
C SER A 54 26.17 8.37 7.98
N GLY A 55 26.69 8.96 6.91
CA GLY A 55 28.13 9.10 6.67
C GLY A 55 28.88 7.78 6.51
N GLY A 56 28.19 6.70 6.10
CA GLY A 56 28.80 5.38 5.82
C GLY A 56 28.95 4.47 7.04
N ASN A 57 28.57 4.88 8.23
CA ASN A 57 28.56 4.00 9.41
C ASN A 57 27.38 3.02 9.33
N TYR A 58 27.66 1.72 9.27
CA TYR A 58 26.66 0.68 9.11
C TYR A 58 25.59 0.66 10.22
N ALA A 59 26.03 0.75 11.48
CA ALA A 59 25.10 0.74 12.61
C ALA A 59 24.17 1.97 12.57
N THR A 60 24.75 3.17 12.37
CA THR A 60 24.00 4.42 12.26
C THR A 60 23.02 4.38 11.08
N ALA A 61 23.43 3.81 9.94
CA ALA A 61 22.56 3.67 8.77
C ALA A 61 21.34 2.80 9.07
N ASN A 62 21.54 1.65 9.75
CA ASN A 62 20.43 0.77 10.11
C ASN A 62 19.44 1.44 11.09
N PHE A 63 19.94 2.16 12.09
CA PHE A 63 19.08 2.94 12.99
C PHE A 63 18.35 4.06 12.25
N ALA A 64 19.01 4.73 11.31
CA ALA A 64 18.39 5.77 10.51
C ALA A 64 17.27 5.22 9.61
N ILE A 65 17.49 4.08 8.96
CA ILE A 65 16.47 3.40 8.16
C ILE A 65 15.31 2.94 9.05
N ALA A 66 15.59 2.32 10.20
CA ALA A 66 14.57 1.92 11.17
C ALA A 66 13.75 3.14 11.65
N GLY A 67 14.39 4.29 11.85
CA GLY A 67 13.73 5.56 12.18
C GLY A 67 12.72 5.99 11.11
N VAL A 68 13.03 5.82 9.82
CA VAL A 68 12.08 6.11 8.73
C VAL A 68 10.85 5.19 8.83
N PHE A 69 11.03 3.88 9.06
CA PHE A 69 9.90 2.95 9.22
C PHE A 69 9.07 3.28 10.46
N ILE A 70 9.71 3.63 11.59
CA ILE A 70 9.01 4.08 12.80
C ILE A 70 8.21 5.35 12.49
N ALA A 71 8.81 6.34 11.84
CA ALA A 71 8.16 7.59 11.46
C ALA A 71 6.93 7.35 10.57
N ARG A 72 6.98 6.35 9.69
CA ARG A 72 5.85 5.96 8.83
C ARG A 72 4.72 5.25 9.58
N LEU A 73 5.04 4.41 10.55
CA LEU A 73 4.04 3.58 11.23
C LEU A 73 3.45 4.27 12.47
N LEU A 74 4.24 5.13 13.13
CA LEU A 74 3.86 5.77 14.39
C LEU A 74 2.53 6.54 14.32
N PRO A 75 2.26 7.38 13.31
CA PRO A 75 1.00 8.10 13.22
C PRO A 75 -0.22 7.19 13.16
N ALA A 76 -0.13 6.04 12.47
CA ALA A 76 -1.24 5.11 12.34
C ALA A 76 -1.68 4.51 13.69
N VAL A 77 -0.73 4.27 14.61
CA VAL A 77 -1.00 3.73 15.95
C VAL A 77 -1.86 4.71 16.77
N PHE A 78 -1.54 6.00 16.70
CA PHE A 78 -2.22 7.02 17.53
C PHE A 78 -3.41 7.67 16.86
N LEU A 79 -3.32 7.94 15.55
CA LEU A 79 -4.32 8.71 14.82
C LEU A 79 -5.26 7.84 13.98
N GLY A 80 -4.89 6.57 13.69
CA GLY A 80 -5.68 5.70 12.81
C GLY A 80 -7.17 5.61 13.21
N PRO A 81 -7.50 5.30 14.49
CA PRO A 81 -8.89 5.21 14.92
C PRO A 81 -9.66 6.53 14.80
N ILE A 82 -8.97 7.66 14.92
CA ILE A 82 -9.57 9.00 14.90
C ILE A 82 -9.74 9.49 13.46
N ALA A 83 -8.82 9.15 12.59
CA ALA A 83 -8.78 9.60 11.20
C ALA A 83 -10.04 9.20 10.42
N GLY A 84 -10.53 7.98 10.60
CA GLY A 84 -11.78 7.51 9.98
C GLY A 84 -12.97 8.35 10.38
N VAL A 85 -13.14 8.61 11.68
CA VAL A 85 -14.26 9.42 12.21
C VAL A 85 -14.22 10.87 11.69
N ILE A 86 -13.02 11.45 11.58
CA ILE A 86 -12.85 12.80 11.04
C ILE A 86 -13.13 12.81 9.54
N ALA A 87 -12.64 11.83 8.79
CA ALA A 87 -12.84 11.72 7.34
C ALA A 87 -14.32 11.62 6.98
N ASP A 88 -15.15 10.99 7.80
CA ASP A 88 -16.60 10.89 7.59
C ASP A 88 -17.34 12.23 7.79
N ARG A 89 -16.74 13.19 8.49
CA ARG A 89 -17.33 14.51 8.78
C ARG A 89 -16.96 15.57 7.75
N LEU A 90 -15.92 15.36 6.97
CA LEU A 90 -15.39 16.34 6.01
C LEU A 90 -15.82 16.01 4.57
N ASP A 91 -15.68 16.98 3.68
CA ASP A 91 -15.82 16.76 2.23
C ASP A 91 -14.71 15.83 1.76
N ARG A 92 -15.07 14.59 1.41
CA ARG A 92 -14.13 13.52 1.04
C ARG A 92 -13.22 13.93 -0.11
N ARG A 93 -13.78 14.60 -1.12
CA ARG A 93 -13.00 15.06 -2.28
C ARG A 93 -11.98 16.11 -1.87
N MET A 94 -12.42 17.15 -1.15
CA MET A 94 -11.50 18.22 -0.72
C MET A 94 -10.46 17.70 0.29
N LEU A 95 -10.87 16.77 1.17
CA LEU A 95 -9.93 16.14 2.11
C LEU A 95 -8.79 15.41 1.38
N MET A 96 -9.12 14.62 0.34
CA MET A 96 -8.10 13.94 -0.48
C MET A 96 -7.21 14.94 -1.24
N VAL A 97 -7.80 15.99 -1.83
CA VAL A 97 -7.04 17.02 -2.56
C VAL A 97 -6.06 17.76 -1.63
N VAL A 98 -6.54 18.23 -0.48
CA VAL A 98 -5.70 18.93 0.51
C VAL A 98 -4.59 18.03 1.02
N ALA A 99 -4.91 16.76 1.30
CA ALA A 99 -3.93 15.77 1.71
C ALA A 99 -2.82 15.59 0.66
N ASP A 100 -3.17 15.49 -0.61
CA ASP A 100 -2.21 15.32 -1.69
C ASP A 100 -1.36 16.58 -1.92
N VAL A 101 -1.95 17.78 -1.79
CA VAL A 101 -1.20 19.04 -1.87
C VAL A 101 -0.19 19.17 -0.73
N ILE A 102 -0.57 18.80 0.50
CA ILE A 102 0.35 18.79 1.64
C ILE A 102 1.48 17.77 1.42
N ARG A 103 1.17 16.56 0.96
CA ARG A 103 2.17 15.52 0.65
C ARG A 103 3.13 16.00 -0.44
N PHE A 104 2.63 16.61 -1.50
CA PHE A 104 3.44 17.24 -2.54
C PHE A 104 4.45 18.23 -1.96
N ALA A 105 4.00 19.18 -1.14
CA ALA A 105 4.86 20.19 -0.54
C ALA A 105 5.91 19.58 0.40
N LEU A 106 5.52 18.62 1.22
CA LEU A 106 6.41 17.94 2.14
C LEU A 106 7.50 17.15 1.39
N TYR A 107 7.14 16.37 0.37
CA TYR A 107 8.14 15.59 -0.39
C TYR A 107 9.11 16.47 -1.18
N ILE A 108 8.68 17.62 -1.70
CA ILE A 108 9.60 18.60 -2.33
C ILE A 108 10.57 19.17 -1.29
N SER A 109 10.13 19.41 -0.07
CA SER A 109 10.96 20.03 0.97
C SER A 109 12.06 19.12 1.50
N ILE A 110 11.91 17.78 1.44
CA ILE A 110 12.88 16.82 1.98
C ILE A 110 14.27 17.00 1.35
N PRO A 111 14.45 16.93 0.02
CA PRO A 111 15.78 17.09 -0.57
C PRO A 111 16.33 18.51 -0.43
N ILE A 112 15.48 19.54 -0.32
CA ILE A 112 15.91 20.93 -0.14
C ILE A 112 16.53 21.13 1.23
N VAL A 113 15.89 20.64 2.28
CA VAL A 113 16.35 20.79 3.69
C VAL A 113 17.46 19.81 4.02
N ASN A 114 17.42 18.61 3.48
CA ASN A 114 18.45 17.57 3.48
C ASN A 114 19.11 17.31 4.84
N ASN A 115 18.33 17.06 5.87
CA ASN A 115 18.82 16.67 7.20
C ASN A 115 17.89 15.65 7.87
N TYR A 116 18.40 14.93 8.89
CA TYR A 116 17.63 13.91 9.63
C TYR A 116 16.38 14.43 10.29
N PHE A 117 16.47 15.58 10.96
CA PHE A 117 15.34 16.13 11.69
C PHE A 117 14.14 16.37 10.74
N TRP A 118 14.42 17.01 9.60
CA TRP A 118 13.37 17.29 8.63
C TRP A 118 12.87 16.03 7.91
N LEU A 119 13.77 15.10 7.59
CA LEU A 119 13.40 13.81 6.99
C LEU A 119 12.35 13.08 7.83
N TYR A 120 12.59 12.92 9.14
CA TYR A 120 11.65 12.25 10.04
C TYR A 120 10.39 13.08 10.27
N THR A 121 10.52 14.39 10.48
CA THR A 121 9.37 15.28 10.68
C THR A 121 8.46 15.28 9.47
N ALA A 122 9.00 15.47 8.26
CA ALA A 122 8.23 15.44 7.03
C ALA A 122 7.58 14.07 6.81
N THR A 123 8.29 12.97 7.08
CA THR A 123 7.74 11.61 6.97
C THR A 123 6.56 11.41 7.93
N ILE A 124 6.67 11.82 9.20
CA ILE A 124 5.57 11.75 10.17
C ILE A 124 4.37 12.58 9.67
N LEU A 125 4.60 13.80 9.19
CA LEU A 125 3.54 14.69 8.71
C LEU A 125 2.84 14.10 7.46
N VAL A 126 3.61 13.52 6.53
CA VAL A 126 3.07 12.83 5.36
C VAL A 126 2.14 11.70 5.79
N GLU A 127 2.57 10.87 6.74
CA GLU A 127 1.75 9.75 7.22
C GLU A 127 0.52 10.23 8.00
N CYS A 128 0.65 11.27 8.84
CA CYS A 128 -0.51 11.88 9.50
C CYS A 128 -1.59 12.27 8.48
N VAL A 129 -1.19 12.91 7.40
CA VAL A 129 -2.11 13.37 6.36
C VAL A 129 -2.68 12.19 5.54
N SER A 130 -1.85 11.18 5.27
CA SER A 130 -2.24 9.96 4.54
C SER A 130 -3.34 9.17 5.25
N LEU A 131 -3.36 9.19 6.59
CA LEU A 131 -4.39 8.53 7.39
C LEU A 131 -5.81 9.10 7.14
N PHE A 132 -5.95 10.33 6.71
CA PHE A 132 -7.25 10.90 6.33
C PHE A 132 -7.62 10.61 4.88
N TRP A 133 -6.62 10.49 4.00
CA TRP A 133 -6.83 10.24 2.59
C TRP A 133 -7.45 8.86 2.33
N SER A 134 -6.93 7.83 3.01
CA SER A 134 -7.36 6.43 2.78
C SER A 134 -8.84 6.18 3.10
N PRO A 135 -9.38 6.55 4.29
CA PRO A 135 -10.80 6.38 4.57
C PRO A 135 -11.70 7.20 3.64
N ALA A 136 -11.27 8.41 3.28
CA ALA A 136 -12.03 9.26 2.35
C ALA A 136 -12.14 8.61 0.96
N LYS A 137 -11.07 8.00 0.48
CA LYS A 137 -11.04 7.21 -0.76
C LYS A 137 -11.96 5.99 -0.66
N ASP A 138 -11.82 5.18 0.40
CA ASP A 138 -12.60 3.95 0.57
C ASP A 138 -14.09 4.23 0.65
N ALA A 139 -14.48 5.31 1.35
CA ALA A 139 -15.86 5.75 1.41
C ALA A 139 -16.38 6.38 0.10
N SER A 140 -15.49 6.75 -0.83
CA SER A 140 -15.87 7.30 -2.14
C SER A 140 -16.15 6.22 -3.18
N VAL A 141 -15.50 5.07 -3.10
CA VAL A 141 -15.63 3.97 -4.08
C VAL A 141 -17.08 3.51 -4.27
N PRO A 142 -17.89 3.26 -3.21
CA PRO A 142 -19.29 2.84 -3.37
C PRO A 142 -20.19 3.86 -4.06
N ASN A 143 -19.79 5.12 -4.15
CA ASN A 143 -20.53 6.17 -4.85
C ASN A 143 -20.21 6.21 -6.35
N LEU A 144 -19.10 5.58 -6.77
CA LEU A 144 -18.59 5.61 -8.14
C LEU A 144 -18.83 4.29 -8.89
N VAL A 145 -19.13 3.20 -8.15
CA VAL A 145 -19.21 1.84 -8.70
C VAL A 145 -20.52 1.18 -8.24
N PRO A 146 -21.24 0.48 -9.13
CA PRO A 146 -22.39 -0.36 -8.76
C PRO A 146 -22.01 -1.41 -7.71
N LYS A 147 -22.96 -1.79 -6.85
CA LYS A 147 -22.73 -2.73 -5.73
C LYS A 147 -22.15 -4.07 -6.19
N GLU A 148 -22.58 -4.56 -7.35
CA GLU A 148 -22.17 -5.83 -7.97
C GLU A 148 -20.69 -5.81 -8.37
N LYS A 149 -20.11 -4.62 -8.58
CA LYS A 149 -18.71 -4.42 -9.00
C LYS A 149 -17.77 -3.98 -7.86
N LEU A 150 -18.26 -3.85 -6.62
CA LEU A 150 -17.46 -3.38 -5.49
C LEU A 150 -16.28 -4.31 -5.18
N GLU A 151 -16.47 -5.62 -5.32
CA GLU A 151 -15.40 -6.60 -5.13
C GLU A 151 -14.26 -6.41 -6.14
N SER A 152 -14.63 -6.26 -7.43
CA SER A 152 -13.66 -5.98 -8.49
C SER A 152 -12.99 -4.62 -8.30
N ALA A 153 -13.72 -3.60 -7.81
CA ALA A 153 -13.15 -2.30 -7.50
C ALA A 153 -12.12 -2.37 -6.38
N ASN A 154 -12.42 -3.12 -5.31
CA ASN A 154 -11.48 -3.35 -4.21
C ASN A 154 -10.23 -4.11 -4.67
N GLN A 155 -10.40 -5.18 -5.47
CA GLN A 155 -9.28 -5.94 -6.02
C GLN A 155 -8.34 -5.06 -6.85
N VAL A 156 -8.90 -4.26 -7.76
CA VAL A 156 -8.12 -3.37 -8.63
C VAL A 156 -7.47 -2.24 -7.82
N SER A 157 -8.13 -1.77 -6.76
CA SER A 157 -7.58 -0.77 -5.82
C SER A 157 -6.38 -1.33 -5.04
N LEU A 158 -6.48 -2.56 -4.55
CA LEU A 158 -5.37 -3.25 -3.87
C LEU A 158 -4.21 -3.52 -4.84
N PHE A 159 -4.52 -3.86 -6.09
CA PHE A 159 -3.49 -4.01 -7.11
C PHE A 159 -2.76 -2.67 -7.37
N ALA A 160 -3.48 -1.54 -7.43
CA ALA A 160 -2.86 -0.22 -7.54
C ALA A 160 -1.96 0.08 -6.33
N ALA A 161 -2.39 -0.27 -5.12
CA ALA A 161 -1.65 -0.01 -3.90
C ALA A 161 -0.34 -0.81 -3.78
N TYR A 162 -0.35 -2.08 -4.16
CA TYR A 162 0.77 -3.01 -3.94
C TYR A 162 1.47 -3.47 -5.21
N GLY A 163 0.74 -3.59 -6.33
CA GLY A 163 1.29 -3.99 -7.62
C GLY A 163 2.21 -2.95 -8.25
N THR A 164 2.18 -1.71 -7.77
CA THR A 164 3.09 -0.63 -8.19
C THR A 164 4.45 -0.69 -7.51
N ALA A 165 4.62 -1.46 -6.43
CA ALA A 165 5.88 -1.55 -5.69
C ALA A 165 7.06 -2.08 -6.54
N PRO A 166 6.93 -3.18 -7.33
CA PRO A 166 8.01 -3.62 -8.20
C PRO A 166 8.35 -2.58 -9.29
N ILE A 167 7.33 -1.87 -9.78
CA ILE A 167 7.52 -0.80 -10.78
C ILE A 167 8.31 0.35 -10.17
N ALA A 168 7.97 0.76 -8.93
CA ALA A 168 8.71 1.79 -8.20
C ALA A 168 10.17 1.39 -7.95
N ALA A 169 10.42 0.14 -7.57
CA ALA A 169 11.77 -0.38 -7.37
C ALA A 169 12.59 -0.36 -8.67
N GLY A 170 12.00 -0.80 -9.78
CA GLY A 170 12.61 -0.72 -11.11
C GLY A 170 12.89 0.73 -11.53
N LEU A 171 11.94 1.63 -11.33
CA LEU A 171 12.11 3.05 -11.61
C LEU A 171 13.23 3.66 -10.77
N PHE A 172 13.30 3.34 -9.47
CA PHE A 172 14.37 3.82 -8.60
C PHE A 172 15.75 3.35 -9.07
N ALA A 173 15.88 2.08 -9.49
CA ALA A 173 17.10 1.54 -10.05
C ALA A 173 17.50 2.24 -11.35
N ILE A 174 16.54 2.50 -12.25
CA ILE A 174 16.77 3.26 -13.50
C ILE A 174 17.25 4.69 -13.19
N LEU A 175 16.61 5.36 -12.23
CA LEU A 175 17.02 6.71 -11.82
C LEU A 175 18.43 6.72 -11.22
N ALA A 176 18.84 5.67 -10.49
CA ALA A 176 20.18 5.54 -9.98
C ALA A 176 21.23 5.43 -11.11
N LEU A 177 20.93 4.62 -12.14
CA LEU A 177 21.78 4.49 -13.33
C LEU A 177 21.85 5.79 -14.14
N LEU A 178 20.71 6.44 -14.37
CA LEU A 178 20.64 7.70 -15.12
C LEU A 178 21.37 8.83 -14.40
N SER A 179 21.19 8.99 -13.10
CA SER A 179 21.85 10.05 -12.34
C SER A 179 23.37 9.89 -12.34
N SER A 180 23.88 8.66 -12.23
CA SER A 180 25.32 8.38 -12.32
C SER A 180 25.88 8.68 -13.72
N ALA A 181 25.16 8.32 -14.78
CA ALA A 181 25.54 8.62 -16.17
C ALA A 181 25.52 10.13 -16.45
N ILE A 182 24.50 10.85 -15.96
CA ILE A 182 24.41 12.32 -16.11
C ILE A 182 25.53 13.01 -15.33
N ALA A 183 25.84 12.58 -14.10
CA ALA A 183 26.93 13.13 -13.32
C ALA A 183 28.31 12.90 -13.98
N ALA A 184 28.49 11.77 -14.63
CA ALA A 184 29.71 11.48 -15.41
C ALA A 184 29.82 12.35 -16.65
N ALA A 185 28.71 12.64 -17.35
CA ALA A 185 28.70 13.49 -18.54
C ALA A 185 28.72 15.00 -18.20
N PHE A 186 28.12 15.37 -17.07
CA PHE A 186 27.97 16.76 -16.64
C PHE A 186 28.41 16.91 -15.18
N PRO A 187 29.70 17.13 -14.87
CA PRO A 187 30.22 17.22 -13.49
C PRO A 187 29.61 18.33 -12.64
N SER A 188 28.96 19.31 -13.24
CA SER A 188 28.19 20.36 -12.55
C SER A 188 26.81 19.88 -12.03
N PHE A 189 26.34 18.73 -12.47
CA PHE A 189 25.08 18.16 -12.01
C PHE A 189 25.23 17.61 -10.59
N LYS A 190 24.55 18.24 -9.63
CA LYS A 190 24.60 17.86 -8.21
C LYS A 190 23.38 17.04 -7.75
N GLY A 191 22.40 16.81 -8.64
CA GLY A 191 21.21 16.05 -8.31
C GLY A 191 21.50 14.56 -8.14
N THR A 192 21.02 13.97 -7.07
CA THR A 192 21.13 12.52 -6.82
C THR A 192 19.88 11.78 -7.33
N SER A 193 20.00 10.47 -7.52
CA SER A 193 18.84 9.63 -7.82
C SER A 193 17.76 9.71 -6.73
N ILE A 194 18.18 9.95 -5.48
CA ILE A 194 17.31 10.13 -4.34
C ILE A 194 16.48 11.40 -4.50
N ASP A 195 17.12 12.53 -4.82
CA ASP A 195 16.42 13.80 -5.02
C ASP A 195 15.41 13.72 -6.16
N ILE A 196 15.81 13.13 -7.29
CA ILE A 196 14.94 12.95 -8.44
C ILE A 196 13.75 12.07 -8.09
N ALA A 197 13.98 10.98 -7.36
CA ALA A 197 12.91 10.07 -6.92
C ALA A 197 11.91 10.79 -5.99
N LEU A 198 12.38 11.63 -5.04
CA LEU A 198 11.53 12.43 -4.16
C LEU A 198 10.72 13.47 -4.94
N TYR A 199 11.30 14.11 -5.96
CA TYR A 199 10.57 15.05 -6.82
C TYR A 199 9.53 14.34 -7.70
N ILE A 200 9.84 13.16 -8.25
CA ILE A 200 8.86 12.36 -9.00
C ILE A 200 7.71 11.91 -8.08
N ASN A 201 8.04 11.49 -6.86
CA ASN A 201 7.01 11.17 -5.86
C ASN A 201 6.13 12.40 -5.56
N ALA A 202 6.72 13.56 -5.32
CA ALA A 202 5.95 14.78 -5.12
C ALA A 202 5.02 15.06 -6.31
N LEU A 203 5.51 14.99 -7.54
CA LEU A 203 4.72 15.20 -8.75
C LEU A 203 3.56 14.18 -8.87
N SER A 204 3.74 12.94 -8.40
CA SER A 204 2.65 11.95 -8.38
C SER A 204 1.48 12.40 -7.50
N PHE A 205 1.76 13.04 -6.36
CA PHE A 205 0.71 13.63 -5.51
C PHE A 205 0.08 14.87 -6.13
N ALA A 206 0.84 15.71 -6.83
CA ALA A 206 0.27 16.83 -7.58
C ALA A 206 -0.70 16.34 -8.67
N PHE A 207 -0.32 15.29 -9.39
CA PHE A 207 -1.19 14.64 -10.37
C PHE A 207 -2.45 14.03 -9.72
N SER A 208 -2.29 13.35 -8.58
CA SER A 208 -3.41 12.80 -7.80
C SER A 208 -4.36 13.91 -7.36
N ALA A 209 -3.84 14.99 -6.75
CA ALA A 209 -4.62 16.15 -6.33
C ALA A 209 -5.42 16.77 -7.49
N TRP A 210 -4.75 16.98 -8.63
CA TRP A 210 -5.39 17.52 -9.83
C TRP A 210 -6.50 16.61 -10.36
N THR A 211 -6.24 15.30 -10.41
CA THR A 211 -7.21 14.31 -10.89
C THR A 211 -8.43 14.25 -9.99
N ILE A 212 -8.23 14.21 -8.65
CA ILE A 212 -9.34 14.15 -7.67
C ILE A 212 -10.10 15.48 -7.62
N PHE A 213 -9.41 16.62 -7.77
CA PHE A 213 -10.06 17.92 -7.83
C PHE A 213 -11.05 18.02 -8.98
N ASN A 214 -10.75 17.39 -10.12
CA ASN A 214 -11.65 17.34 -11.28
C ASN A 214 -12.70 16.21 -11.21
N LEU A 215 -12.69 15.37 -10.17
CA LEU A 215 -13.63 14.27 -9.99
C LEU A 215 -14.88 14.74 -9.22
N ARG A 216 -15.82 15.38 -9.94
CA ARG A 216 -17.02 15.99 -9.38
C ARG A 216 -18.09 14.97 -8.98
N GLU A 217 -17.98 13.74 -9.42
CA GLU A 217 -18.87 12.63 -9.15
C GLU A 217 -18.79 12.15 -7.69
N ILE A 218 -17.75 12.51 -6.94
CA ILE A 218 -17.69 12.27 -5.49
C ILE A 218 -18.59 13.30 -4.80
N PRO A 219 -19.64 12.86 -4.09
CA PRO A 219 -20.60 13.77 -3.45
C PRO A 219 -19.92 14.61 -2.36
N LYS A 220 -20.27 15.90 -2.32
CA LYS A 220 -19.64 16.90 -1.43
C LYS A 220 -19.82 16.61 0.07
N ARG A 221 -20.86 15.93 0.46
CA ARG A 221 -21.10 15.48 1.85
C ARG A 221 -22.23 14.46 1.82
N HIS A 222 -22.02 13.31 2.41
CA HIS A 222 -23.15 12.43 2.71
C HIS A 222 -23.92 13.07 3.85
N GLN A 223 -25.13 13.57 3.57
CA GLN A 223 -26.12 13.87 4.60
C GLN A 223 -26.65 12.54 5.15
N SER A 224 -25.81 11.76 5.81
CA SER A 224 -26.27 10.71 6.70
C SER A 224 -26.83 11.42 7.93
N GLY A 225 -28.03 11.90 7.77
CA GLY A 225 -28.77 12.46 8.88
C GLY A 225 -29.00 11.37 9.93
N LYS A 226 -28.19 11.33 10.95
CA LYS A 226 -28.37 10.82 12.32
C LYS A 226 -27.07 10.45 13.04
N GLN A 227 -25.91 10.35 12.35
CA GLN A 227 -24.63 9.99 13.01
C GLN A 227 -23.70 11.17 13.30
N ALA A 228 -24.06 12.38 12.91
CA ALA A 228 -23.19 13.57 13.07
C ALA A 228 -23.04 14.04 14.54
N ASP A 229 -23.88 13.59 15.46
CA ASP A 229 -23.90 14.03 16.87
C ASP A 229 -23.21 13.09 17.86
N SER A 230 -22.72 11.93 17.42
CA SER A 230 -21.95 11.06 18.33
C SER A 230 -20.53 11.61 18.53
N SER A 231 -20.10 11.75 19.78
CA SER A 231 -18.71 12.11 20.08
C SER A 231 -17.77 11.06 19.47
N VAL A 232 -16.56 11.47 19.07
CA VAL A 232 -15.51 10.56 18.54
C VAL A 232 -15.33 9.36 19.46
N GLY A 233 -15.29 9.59 20.78
CA GLY A 233 -15.17 8.54 21.79
C GLY A 233 -16.33 7.53 21.75
N LYS A 234 -17.55 7.99 21.52
CA LYS A 234 -18.73 7.10 21.43
C LYS A 234 -18.65 6.22 20.18
N SER A 235 -18.24 6.78 19.03
CA SER A 235 -18.04 6.01 17.80
C SER A 235 -16.91 4.96 17.93
N LEU A 236 -15.83 5.28 18.66
CA LEU A 236 -14.75 4.33 18.97
C LEU A 236 -15.24 3.18 19.85
N ILE A 237 -16.04 3.47 20.90
CA ILE A 237 -16.62 2.45 21.78
C ILE A 237 -17.58 1.55 21.02
N GLU A 238 -18.40 2.10 20.15
CA GLU A 238 -19.32 1.34 19.29
C GLU A 238 -18.53 0.42 18.34
N GLY A 239 -17.48 0.92 17.71
CA GLY A 239 -16.57 0.13 16.88
C GLY A 239 -15.93 -1.02 17.65
N TYR A 240 -15.42 -0.76 18.86
CA TYR A 240 -14.86 -1.78 19.73
C TYR A 240 -15.90 -2.85 20.13
N LYS A 241 -17.13 -2.44 20.42
CA LYS A 241 -18.23 -3.41 20.73
C LYS A 241 -18.54 -4.31 19.53
N VAL A 242 -18.56 -3.79 18.31
CA VAL A 242 -18.76 -4.60 17.09
C VAL A 242 -17.62 -5.61 16.93
N VAL A 243 -16.38 -5.21 17.11
CA VAL A 243 -15.21 -6.11 17.06
C VAL A 243 -15.29 -7.18 18.14
N SER A 244 -15.61 -6.79 19.38
CA SER A 244 -15.66 -7.71 20.52
C SER A 244 -16.83 -8.70 20.45
N SER A 245 -17.94 -8.33 19.81
CA SER A 245 -19.13 -9.19 19.70
C SER A 245 -19.03 -10.23 18.58
N SER A 246 -18.25 -9.97 17.52
CA SER A 246 -18.15 -10.84 16.35
C SER A 246 -16.91 -11.75 16.40
N LYS A 247 -17.10 -13.07 16.53
CA LYS A 247 -16.01 -14.06 16.47
C LYS A 247 -15.29 -14.04 15.11
N ILE A 248 -16.01 -13.75 14.03
CA ILE A 248 -15.43 -13.69 12.67
C ILE A 248 -14.50 -12.49 12.54
N ILE A 249 -14.95 -11.30 12.96
CA ILE A 249 -14.15 -10.07 12.89
C ILE A 249 -12.90 -10.20 13.78
N ARG A 250 -13.04 -10.73 14.99
CA ARG A 250 -11.88 -10.98 15.87
C ARG A 250 -10.87 -11.94 15.23
N GLY A 251 -11.34 -13.05 14.64
CA GLY A 251 -10.47 -14.01 13.97
C GLY A 251 -9.72 -13.39 12.79
N LEU A 252 -10.40 -12.53 12.01
CA LEU A 252 -9.79 -11.79 10.91
C LEU A 252 -8.70 -10.83 11.41
N ILE A 253 -9.02 -10.03 12.44
CA ILE A 253 -8.05 -9.06 13.02
C ILE A 253 -6.83 -9.80 13.59
N VAL A 254 -7.01 -10.87 14.34
CA VAL A 254 -5.90 -11.67 14.88
C VAL A 254 -5.05 -12.26 13.78
N GLY A 255 -5.67 -12.79 12.71
CA GLY A 255 -4.96 -13.30 11.55
C GLY A 255 -4.15 -12.22 10.83
N MET A 256 -4.72 -11.02 10.66
CA MET A 256 -4.02 -9.88 10.05
C MET A 256 -2.86 -9.38 10.93
N ILE A 257 -3.05 -9.29 12.25
CA ILE A 257 -1.96 -8.93 13.17
C ILE A 257 -0.81 -9.95 13.05
N GLY A 258 -1.12 -11.25 13.03
CA GLY A 258 -0.11 -12.29 12.81
C GLY A 258 0.62 -12.14 11.48
N ALA A 259 -0.09 -11.84 10.41
CA ALA A 259 0.49 -11.58 9.10
C ALA A 259 1.42 -10.35 9.09
N PHE A 260 1.04 -9.26 9.78
CA PHE A 260 1.89 -8.08 9.92
C PHE A 260 3.14 -8.32 10.76
N ILE A 261 3.03 -9.11 11.84
CA ILE A 261 4.20 -9.51 12.65
C ILE A 261 5.17 -10.30 11.78
N ALA A 262 4.68 -11.28 11.00
CA ALA A 262 5.49 -12.06 10.08
C ALA A 262 6.13 -11.17 8.99
N ALA A 263 5.38 -10.25 8.40
CA ALA A 263 5.90 -9.30 7.42
C ALA A 263 7.00 -8.40 8.01
N GLY A 264 6.82 -7.91 9.25
CA GLY A 264 7.83 -7.12 9.97
C GLY A 264 9.12 -7.93 10.21
N ALA A 265 9.00 -9.19 10.59
CA ALA A 265 10.15 -10.09 10.76
C ALA A 265 10.89 -10.32 9.43
N VAL A 266 10.16 -10.56 8.34
CA VAL A 266 10.75 -10.72 7.00
C VAL A 266 11.52 -9.47 6.59
N ILE A 267 10.91 -8.28 6.75
CA ILE A 267 11.56 -7.01 6.39
C ILE A 267 12.80 -6.77 7.25
N GLY A 268 12.71 -6.99 8.57
CA GLY A 268 13.81 -6.74 9.51
C GLY A 268 15.00 -7.69 9.33
N LEU A 269 14.75 -8.95 8.99
CA LEU A 269 15.79 -9.98 8.86
C LEU A 269 16.26 -10.18 7.41
N ALA A 270 15.54 -9.65 6.43
CA ALA A 270 15.80 -9.92 5.01
C ALA A 270 17.24 -9.56 4.59
N ARG A 271 17.78 -8.45 5.10
CA ARG A 271 19.12 -8.01 4.73
C ARG A 271 20.21 -8.94 5.28
N THR A 272 20.09 -9.38 6.53
CA THR A 272 21.00 -10.35 7.14
C THR A 272 20.90 -11.69 6.42
N PHE A 273 19.67 -12.18 6.20
CA PHE A 273 19.41 -13.42 5.49
C PHE A 273 20.03 -13.43 4.07
N VAL A 274 19.86 -12.34 3.32
CA VAL A 274 20.45 -12.20 1.97
C VAL A 274 21.98 -12.13 2.05
N GLY A 275 22.53 -11.46 3.06
CA GLY A 275 23.96 -11.40 3.32
C GLY A 275 24.57 -12.80 3.55
N ASP A 276 23.91 -13.61 4.38
CA ASP A 276 24.32 -15.00 4.66
C ASP A 276 24.27 -15.89 3.40
N LEU A 277 23.36 -15.58 2.47
CA LEU A 277 23.26 -16.27 1.17
C LEU A 277 24.20 -15.69 0.08
N GLY A 278 25.05 -14.72 0.41
CA GLY A 278 26.00 -14.10 -0.52
C GLY A 278 25.36 -13.15 -1.55
N GLY A 279 24.09 -12.73 -1.33
CA GLY A 279 23.36 -11.90 -2.29
C GLY A 279 23.72 -10.40 -2.27
N GLY A 280 24.32 -9.90 -1.20
CA GLY A 280 24.68 -8.50 -1.05
C GLY A 280 23.48 -7.53 -1.16
N ASP A 281 23.78 -6.25 -1.41
CA ASP A 281 22.73 -5.20 -1.51
C ASP A 281 21.83 -5.39 -2.74
N ALA A 282 22.37 -5.87 -3.85
CA ALA A 282 21.58 -6.18 -5.04
C ALA A 282 20.61 -7.35 -4.79
N GLY A 283 21.06 -8.40 -4.10
CA GLY A 283 20.23 -9.53 -3.70
C GLY A 283 19.10 -9.11 -2.75
N TYR A 284 19.35 -8.18 -1.84
CA TYR A 284 18.28 -7.61 -1.00
C TYR A 284 17.18 -6.95 -1.84
N GLY A 285 17.55 -6.13 -2.82
CA GLY A 285 16.60 -5.52 -3.75
C GLY A 285 15.79 -6.55 -4.53
N VAL A 286 16.44 -7.61 -5.03
CA VAL A 286 15.79 -8.71 -5.74
C VAL A 286 14.81 -9.46 -4.83
N LEU A 287 15.22 -9.82 -3.62
CA LEU A 287 14.35 -10.54 -2.67
C LEU A 287 13.13 -9.68 -2.30
N PHE A 288 13.34 -8.40 -1.98
CA PHE A 288 12.26 -7.47 -1.65
C PHE A 288 11.30 -7.28 -2.83
N GLY A 289 11.81 -7.04 -4.03
CA GLY A 289 11.01 -6.96 -5.25
C GLY A 289 10.20 -8.23 -5.52
N SER A 290 10.78 -9.39 -5.21
CA SER A 290 10.13 -10.71 -5.38
C SER A 290 8.93 -10.89 -4.46
N VAL A 291 8.99 -10.44 -3.19
CA VAL A 291 7.83 -10.44 -2.28
C VAL A 291 6.66 -9.67 -2.90
N PHE A 292 6.92 -8.44 -3.37
CA PHE A 292 5.88 -7.59 -3.95
C PHE A 292 5.39 -8.09 -5.31
N THR A 293 6.25 -8.72 -6.10
CA THR A 293 5.85 -9.39 -7.34
C THR A 293 4.88 -10.53 -7.04
N GLY A 294 5.21 -11.38 -6.07
CA GLY A 294 4.31 -12.42 -5.59
C GLY A 294 2.99 -11.84 -5.08
N LEU A 295 3.04 -10.83 -4.23
CA LEU A 295 1.86 -10.15 -3.67
C LEU A 295 0.94 -9.63 -4.79
N ALA A 296 1.51 -8.98 -5.80
CA ALA A 296 0.75 -8.48 -6.96
C ALA A 296 0.08 -9.61 -7.75
N ILE A 297 0.80 -10.73 -7.98
CA ILE A 297 0.25 -11.93 -8.62
C ILE A 297 -0.92 -12.49 -7.80
N GLY A 298 -0.76 -12.62 -6.49
CA GLY A 298 -1.79 -13.12 -5.58
C GLY A 298 -3.04 -12.25 -5.58
N ILE A 299 -2.90 -10.93 -5.53
CA ILE A 299 -4.03 -9.98 -5.60
C ILE A 299 -4.72 -10.06 -6.97
N ALA A 300 -3.97 -10.12 -8.06
CA ALA A 300 -4.52 -10.07 -9.42
C ALA A 300 -5.25 -11.36 -9.82
N PHE A 301 -4.69 -12.51 -9.49
CA PHE A 301 -5.14 -13.80 -9.99
C PHE A 301 -5.80 -14.69 -8.92
N GLY A 302 -5.45 -14.50 -7.64
CA GLY A 302 -5.93 -15.33 -6.54
C GLY A 302 -7.45 -15.47 -6.46
N PRO A 303 -8.25 -14.40 -6.46
CA PRO A 303 -9.70 -14.48 -6.42
C PRO A 303 -10.32 -15.25 -7.58
N LYS A 304 -9.71 -15.18 -8.78
CA LYS A 304 -10.18 -15.90 -9.97
C LYS A 304 -9.86 -17.40 -9.90
N ILE A 305 -8.63 -17.74 -9.50
CA ILE A 305 -8.17 -19.13 -9.43
C ILE A 305 -8.92 -19.91 -8.35
N PHE A 306 -9.18 -19.26 -7.21
CA PHE A 306 -9.79 -19.88 -6.05
C PHE A 306 -11.25 -19.49 -5.82
N ALA A 307 -11.96 -19.03 -6.86
CA ALA A 307 -13.36 -18.59 -6.81
C ALA A 307 -14.34 -19.63 -6.25
N GLN A 308 -14.01 -20.91 -6.35
CA GLN A 308 -14.82 -22.03 -5.84
C GLN A 308 -14.75 -22.20 -4.32
N PHE A 309 -13.77 -21.60 -3.66
CA PHE A 309 -13.60 -21.72 -2.20
C PHE A 309 -14.32 -20.60 -1.45
N SER A 310 -14.86 -20.90 -0.28
CA SER A 310 -15.40 -19.86 0.59
C SER A 310 -14.28 -18.91 1.06
N ARG A 311 -14.54 -17.61 1.12
CA ARG A 311 -13.56 -16.58 1.54
C ARG A 311 -12.88 -16.90 2.85
N ARG A 312 -13.65 -17.40 3.85
CA ARG A 312 -13.12 -17.81 5.17
C ARG A 312 -12.07 -18.91 5.05
N ARG A 313 -12.34 -19.95 4.22
CA ARG A 313 -11.39 -21.05 4.00
C ARG A 313 -10.17 -20.56 3.23
N LEU A 314 -10.39 -19.75 2.23
CA LEU A 314 -9.32 -19.20 1.39
C LEU A 314 -8.38 -18.32 2.23
N PHE A 315 -8.90 -17.42 3.07
CA PHE A 315 -8.12 -16.59 3.97
C PHE A 315 -7.24 -17.44 4.90
N GLY A 316 -7.84 -18.41 5.62
CA GLY A 316 -7.10 -19.27 6.54
C GLY A 316 -6.05 -20.15 5.84
N ALA A 317 -6.42 -20.77 4.70
CA ALA A 317 -5.51 -21.59 3.92
C ALA A 317 -4.32 -20.77 3.38
N SER A 318 -4.59 -19.59 2.83
CA SER A 318 -3.54 -18.69 2.30
C SER A 318 -2.58 -18.24 3.39
N LEU A 319 -3.09 -17.89 4.57
CA LEU A 319 -2.28 -17.51 5.72
C LEU A 319 -1.39 -18.69 6.18
N THR A 320 -1.95 -19.90 6.25
CA THR A 320 -1.21 -21.11 6.64
C THR A 320 -0.11 -21.43 5.62
N VAL A 321 -0.43 -21.37 4.32
CA VAL A 321 0.54 -21.63 3.25
C VAL A 321 1.66 -20.59 3.27
N ALA A 322 1.32 -19.30 3.37
CA ALA A 322 2.33 -18.24 3.46
C ALA A 322 3.26 -18.44 4.67
N GLY A 323 2.69 -18.77 5.84
CA GLY A 323 3.47 -19.08 7.05
C GLY A 323 4.38 -20.30 6.87
N SER A 324 3.89 -21.37 6.22
CA SER A 324 4.70 -22.56 5.93
C SER A 324 5.88 -22.25 5.00
N PHE A 325 5.67 -21.42 3.96
CA PHE A 325 6.76 -20.98 3.08
C PHE A 325 7.74 -20.05 3.79
N LEU A 326 7.30 -19.27 4.77
CA LEU A 326 8.19 -18.46 5.60
C LEU A 326 9.13 -19.35 6.46
N VAL A 327 8.58 -20.41 7.07
CA VAL A 327 9.38 -21.38 7.83
C VAL A 327 10.34 -22.13 6.90
N LEU A 328 9.87 -22.54 5.71
CA LEU A 328 10.71 -23.19 4.71
C LEU A 328 11.86 -22.27 4.26
N LEU A 329 11.58 -20.97 4.06
CA LEU A 329 12.57 -19.98 3.65
C LEU A 329 13.77 -19.93 4.61
N ALA A 330 13.52 -20.04 5.92
CA ALA A 330 14.58 -20.02 6.94
C ALA A 330 15.57 -21.19 6.83
N ALA A 331 15.19 -22.30 6.18
CA ALA A 331 16.03 -23.48 5.99
C ALA A 331 16.74 -23.54 4.63
N ILE A 332 16.54 -22.55 3.75
CA ILE A 332 17.08 -22.57 2.38
C ILE A 332 18.49 -21.97 2.32
N PRO A 333 19.49 -22.73 1.87
CA PRO A 333 20.87 -22.25 1.76
C PRO A 333 21.20 -21.61 0.40
N ASN A 334 20.22 -21.52 -0.52
CA ASN A 334 20.43 -21.06 -1.89
C ASN A 334 19.60 -19.82 -2.20
N PHE A 335 20.26 -18.73 -2.62
CA PHE A 335 19.63 -17.46 -2.91
C PHE A 335 18.56 -17.55 -4.01
N THR A 336 18.85 -18.25 -5.11
CA THR A 336 17.90 -18.38 -6.22
C THR A 336 16.62 -19.10 -5.78
N LEU A 337 16.76 -20.19 -5.01
CA LEU A 337 15.62 -20.92 -4.47
C LEU A 337 14.84 -20.07 -3.47
N ALA A 338 15.53 -19.26 -2.65
CA ALA A 338 14.89 -18.31 -1.73
C ALA A 338 14.01 -17.29 -2.48
N VAL A 339 14.48 -16.77 -3.61
CA VAL A 339 13.71 -15.86 -4.47
C VAL A 339 12.40 -16.49 -4.95
N PHE A 340 12.43 -17.73 -5.43
CA PHE A 340 11.22 -18.45 -5.86
C PHE A 340 10.24 -18.68 -4.70
N ILE A 341 10.74 -19.08 -3.54
CA ILE A 341 9.95 -19.32 -2.34
C ILE A 341 9.27 -18.01 -1.90
N VAL A 342 9.99 -16.92 -1.93
CA VAL A 342 9.49 -15.59 -1.55
C VAL A 342 8.40 -15.10 -2.51
N ILE A 343 8.49 -15.39 -3.82
CA ILE A 343 7.41 -15.08 -4.76
C ILE A 343 6.13 -15.86 -4.39
N ILE A 344 6.25 -17.15 -4.05
CA ILE A 344 5.10 -17.97 -3.65
C ILE A 344 4.52 -17.46 -2.33
N LEU A 345 5.36 -17.18 -1.34
CA LEU A 345 4.96 -16.58 -0.06
C LEU A 345 4.21 -15.27 -0.30
N GLY A 346 4.75 -14.39 -1.14
CA GLY A 346 4.10 -13.15 -1.54
C GLY A 346 2.75 -13.36 -2.19
N ALA A 347 2.62 -14.35 -3.10
CA ALA A 347 1.37 -14.65 -3.79
C ALA A 347 0.27 -15.09 -2.81
N PHE A 348 0.56 -15.98 -1.88
CA PHE A 348 -0.41 -16.39 -0.85
C PHE A 348 -0.70 -15.26 0.15
N SER A 349 0.27 -14.41 0.47
CA SER A 349 0.04 -13.19 1.24
C SER A 349 -0.90 -12.23 0.51
N GLY A 350 -0.77 -12.08 -0.80
CA GLY A 350 -1.67 -11.27 -1.63
C GLY A 350 -3.09 -11.81 -1.67
N ILE A 351 -3.26 -13.14 -1.78
CA ILE A 351 -4.57 -13.79 -1.69
C ILE A 351 -5.20 -13.56 -0.30
N CYS A 352 -4.42 -13.75 0.77
CA CYS A 352 -4.86 -13.48 2.13
C CYS A 352 -5.30 -12.03 2.29
N TRP A 353 -4.53 -11.09 1.77
CA TRP A 353 -4.80 -9.67 1.83
C TRP A 353 -6.11 -9.30 1.14
N VAL A 354 -6.28 -9.67 -0.14
CA VAL A 354 -7.50 -9.34 -0.88
C VAL A 354 -8.74 -10.00 -0.27
N THR A 355 -8.63 -11.24 0.22
CA THR A 355 -9.77 -11.93 0.85
C THR A 355 -10.11 -11.40 2.24
N GLY A 356 -9.16 -10.77 2.93
CA GLY A 356 -9.37 -10.11 4.22
C GLY A 356 -10.10 -8.78 4.12
N PHE A 357 -9.93 -8.05 3.00
CA PHE A 357 -10.57 -6.75 2.78
C PHE A 357 -11.88 -6.80 1.99
N THR A 358 -12.26 -7.94 1.41
CA THR A 358 -13.52 -8.15 0.68
C THR A 358 -14.48 -9.07 1.42
#